data_f5ecade0b5e365b5165e469851933c12
#
_entry.id   f5ecade0b5e365b5165e469851933c12
#
_cell.length_a   1.000
_cell.length_b   1.000
_cell.length_c   1.000
_cell.angle_alpha   90.00
_cell.angle_beta   90.00
_cell.angle_gamma   90.00
#
_symmetry.space_group_name_H-M   'P 1'
#
loop_
_entity.id
_entity.type
_entity.pdbx_description
1 polymer ?
#
loop_
_entity_poly.entity_id
_entity_poly.type
_entity_poly.pdbx_seq_one_letter_code
_entity_poly.pdbx_strand_id
1 'polypeptide(L)'
;MKKPLKIILIILAVLVGLVAALLIWLTATQLNVKTETAVVTNGENSTASFAPGDSVSILTWNVGYAGLGEESDFFMDGGKQVRAPSKAIVEKNMDGIVSTVKELDADFTFLQEIEADPSTRSYGIEEAERMRTETGLDTAHARNYKCAFVPYPIPPIGKVSSGIMTLSTAPIASAEPVQVAGIGGQPQALPDAGVYRPRGHGRSARARQPPPGGV
;
A
#
# COMPACT_ATOMS: atom_id res chain seq x y z
N MET A 1 13.79 -48.84 20.59
CA MET A 1 13.85 -47.45 21.10
C MET A 1 13.27 -47.40 22.51
N LYS A 2 13.95 -46.73 23.45
CA LYS A 2 13.45 -46.54 24.83
C LYS A 2 12.18 -45.65 24.80
N LYS A 3 11.17 -45.95 25.62
CA LYS A 3 9.87 -45.21 25.67
C LYS A 3 10.05 -43.69 25.65
N PRO A 4 10.94 -43.06 26.46
CA PRO A 4 11.13 -41.61 26.44
C PRO A 4 11.61 -41.07 25.11
N LEU A 5 12.49 -41.79 24.36
CA LEU A 5 12.95 -41.35 23.06
C LEU A 5 11.82 -41.33 22.01
N LYS A 6 10.88 -42.32 22.07
CA LYS A 6 9.69 -42.30 21.20
C LYS A 6 8.82 -41.07 21.46
N ILE A 7 8.58 -40.70 22.72
CA ILE A 7 7.79 -39.55 23.10
C ILE A 7 8.43 -38.26 22.59
N ILE A 8 9.74 -38.10 22.78
CA ILE A 8 10.50 -36.93 22.27
C ILE A 8 10.39 -36.82 20.75
N LEU A 9 10.56 -37.93 20.03
CA LEU A 9 10.44 -37.93 18.57
C LEU A 9 9.02 -37.59 18.08
N ILE A 10 7.98 -38.05 18.79
CA ILE A 10 6.58 -37.69 18.48
C ILE A 10 6.35 -36.19 18.71
N ILE A 11 6.80 -35.66 19.83
CA ILE A 11 6.67 -34.22 20.13
C ILE A 11 7.38 -33.39 19.05
N LEU A 12 8.61 -33.77 18.68
CA LEU A 12 9.36 -33.09 17.64
C LEU A 12 8.65 -33.16 16.28
N ALA A 13 8.13 -34.30 15.90
CA ALA A 13 7.37 -34.47 14.66
C ALA A 13 6.10 -33.60 14.62
N VAL A 14 5.38 -33.52 15.76
CA VAL A 14 4.21 -32.64 15.88
C VAL A 14 4.61 -31.17 15.75
N LEU A 15 5.68 -30.73 16.42
CA LEU A 15 6.17 -29.35 16.30
C LEU A 15 6.57 -29.01 14.88
N VAL A 16 7.31 -29.88 14.20
CA VAL A 16 7.69 -29.70 12.79
C VAL A 16 6.43 -29.63 11.90
N GLY A 17 5.46 -30.51 12.14
CA GLY A 17 4.18 -30.49 11.42
C GLY A 17 3.40 -29.18 11.62
N LEU A 18 3.36 -28.64 12.83
CA LEU A 18 2.70 -27.35 13.11
C LEU A 18 3.41 -26.18 12.42
N VAL A 19 4.75 -26.16 12.46
CA VAL A 19 5.53 -25.13 11.76
C VAL A 19 5.32 -25.22 10.26
N ALA A 20 5.34 -26.42 9.68
CA ALA A 20 5.08 -26.62 8.25
C ALA A 20 3.66 -26.16 7.86
N ALA A 21 2.65 -26.51 8.66
CA ALA A 21 1.28 -26.07 8.43
C ALA A 21 1.15 -24.54 8.50
N LEU A 22 1.81 -23.90 9.45
CA LEU A 22 1.85 -22.43 9.56
C LEU A 22 2.49 -21.81 8.32
N LEU A 23 3.64 -22.32 7.87
CA LEU A 23 4.32 -21.79 6.68
C LEU A 23 3.48 -21.97 5.41
N ILE A 24 2.83 -23.11 5.25
CA ILE A 24 1.91 -23.36 4.12
C ILE A 24 0.75 -22.38 4.16
N TRP A 25 0.15 -22.18 5.34
CA TRP A 25 -0.96 -21.22 5.49
C TRP A 25 -0.54 -19.78 5.17
N LEU A 26 0.61 -19.34 5.70
CA LEU A 26 1.16 -18.01 5.41
C LEU A 26 1.42 -17.82 3.91
N THR A 27 2.01 -18.82 3.25
CA THR A 27 2.28 -18.76 1.81
C THR A 27 0.99 -18.75 0.98
N ALA A 28 0.01 -19.58 1.35
CA ALA A 28 -1.27 -19.67 0.63
C ALA A 28 -2.12 -18.40 0.77
N THR A 29 -1.92 -17.61 1.83
CA THR A 29 -2.67 -16.38 2.09
C THR A 29 -1.95 -15.11 1.61
N GLN A 30 -0.78 -15.22 1.00
CA GLN A 30 -0.08 -14.09 0.42
C GLN A 30 -0.82 -13.53 -0.80
N LEU A 31 -0.70 -12.21 -1.00
CA LEU A 31 -1.22 -11.56 -2.19
C LEU A 31 -0.58 -12.11 -3.45
N ASN A 32 -1.40 -12.51 -4.41
CA ASN A 32 -0.93 -12.72 -5.78
C ASN A 32 -1.01 -11.39 -6.55
N VAL A 33 0.07 -10.64 -6.56
CA VAL A 33 0.13 -9.32 -7.19
C VAL A 33 -0.23 -9.36 -8.68
N LYS A 34 -0.02 -10.51 -9.36
CA LYS A 34 -0.36 -10.68 -10.79
C LYS A 34 -1.86 -10.68 -11.07
N THR A 35 -2.67 -10.98 -10.07
CA THR A 35 -4.13 -11.02 -10.17
C THR A 35 -4.80 -9.86 -9.45
N GLU A 36 -4.02 -8.95 -8.85
CA GLU A 36 -4.57 -7.77 -8.19
C GLU A 36 -5.11 -6.80 -9.24
N THR A 37 -6.26 -6.23 -8.96
CA THR A 37 -6.91 -5.21 -9.79
C THR A 37 -7.01 -3.91 -9.02
N ALA A 38 -6.87 -2.78 -9.71
CA ALA A 38 -7.14 -1.50 -9.10
C ALA A 38 -8.63 -1.32 -8.87
N VAL A 39 -8.99 -0.83 -7.69
CA VAL A 39 -10.36 -0.45 -7.38
C VAL A 39 -10.49 1.06 -7.62
N VAL A 40 -11.31 1.43 -8.61
CA VAL A 40 -11.66 2.82 -8.90
C VAL A 40 -12.95 3.16 -8.18
N THR A 41 -12.94 4.28 -7.45
CA THR A 41 -14.12 4.82 -6.79
C THR A 41 -14.27 6.29 -7.14
N ASN A 42 -15.43 6.67 -7.64
CA ASN A 42 -15.72 8.06 -8.01
C ASN A 42 -16.04 8.88 -6.77
N GLY A 43 -15.53 10.10 -6.76
CA GLY A 43 -15.80 11.12 -5.75
C GLY A 43 -16.66 12.25 -6.32
N GLU A 44 -17.30 13.00 -5.45
CA GLU A 44 -18.16 14.12 -5.86
C GLU A 44 -17.36 15.38 -6.22
N ASN A 45 -16.10 15.46 -5.74
CA ASN A 45 -15.24 16.64 -5.92
C ASN A 45 -14.34 16.56 -7.16
N SER A 46 -14.38 15.46 -7.92
CA SER A 46 -13.54 15.28 -9.12
C SER A 46 -14.22 15.84 -10.36
N THR A 47 -14.13 17.15 -10.53
CA THR A 47 -14.82 17.89 -11.60
C THR A 47 -13.84 18.56 -12.58
N ALA A 48 -12.53 18.53 -12.30
CA ALA A 48 -11.52 19.13 -13.18
C ALA A 48 -11.47 18.45 -14.54
N SER A 49 -10.98 19.18 -15.54
CA SER A 49 -10.77 18.67 -16.89
C SER A 49 -9.45 19.23 -17.42
N PHE A 50 -8.59 18.39 -17.93
CA PHE A 50 -7.28 18.76 -18.45
C PHE A 50 -7.21 18.57 -19.95
N ALA A 51 -6.60 19.52 -20.65
CA ALA A 51 -6.31 19.47 -22.07
C ALA A 51 -4.80 19.27 -22.34
N PRO A 52 -4.41 18.77 -23.51
CA PRO A 52 -3.00 18.71 -23.87
C PRO A 52 -2.34 20.08 -23.85
N GLY A 53 -1.30 20.23 -23.03
CA GLY A 53 -0.58 21.49 -22.82
C GLY A 53 -0.91 22.19 -21.50
N ASP A 54 -1.92 21.75 -20.76
CA ASP A 54 -2.19 22.26 -19.43
C ASP A 54 -1.07 21.84 -18.44
N SER A 55 -0.78 22.73 -17.51
CA SER A 55 0.07 22.40 -16.37
C SER A 55 -0.75 21.66 -15.32
N VAL A 56 -0.18 20.61 -14.74
CA VAL A 56 -0.79 19.85 -13.66
C VAL A 56 0.15 19.80 -12.45
N SER A 57 -0.42 19.88 -11.27
CA SER A 57 0.29 19.74 -10.00
C SER A 57 0.23 18.28 -9.54
N ILE A 58 1.35 17.78 -9.00
CA ILE A 58 1.48 16.39 -8.52
C ILE A 58 2.05 16.40 -7.11
N LEU A 59 1.34 15.72 -6.20
CA LEU A 59 1.84 15.34 -4.89
C LEU A 59 2.19 13.84 -4.92
N THR A 60 3.36 13.48 -4.44
CA THR A 60 3.73 12.09 -4.18
C THR A 60 4.23 11.94 -2.75
N TRP A 61 3.69 10.98 -2.00
CA TRP A 61 3.98 10.86 -0.58
C TRP A 61 3.87 9.40 -0.11
N ASN A 62 4.95 8.87 0.49
CA ASN A 62 4.89 7.65 1.28
C ASN A 62 4.34 8.00 2.66
N VAL A 63 3.13 7.54 2.97
CA VAL A 63 2.43 7.89 4.22
C VAL A 63 2.75 6.92 5.36
N GLY A 64 3.57 5.89 5.13
CA GLY A 64 4.03 4.96 6.16
C GLY A 64 2.89 4.37 6.98
N TYR A 65 1.78 3.96 6.35
CA TYR A 65 0.57 3.43 7.03
C TYR A 65 0.13 4.29 8.23
N ALA A 66 0.28 5.60 8.13
CA ALA A 66 0.04 6.58 9.20
C ALA A 66 0.71 6.22 10.55
N GLY A 67 1.66 5.29 10.53
CA GLY A 67 2.32 4.75 11.72
C GLY A 67 3.72 5.28 11.97
N LEU A 68 4.32 5.98 10.98
CA LEU A 68 5.70 6.45 11.00
C LEU A 68 5.78 7.99 11.13
N GLY A 69 5.05 8.54 12.09
CA GLY A 69 5.11 9.97 12.43
C GLY A 69 6.30 10.32 13.33
N GLU A 70 6.32 11.55 13.82
CA GLU A 70 7.37 12.10 14.70
C GLU A 70 7.59 11.25 15.97
N GLU A 71 6.54 10.63 16.49
CA GLU A 71 6.57 9.78 17.68
C GLU A 71 7.07 8.36 17.41
N SER A 72 7.45 8.03 16.17
CA SER A 72 7.88 6.69 15.78
C SER A 72 9.36 6.45 16.11
N ASP A 73 9.63 5.34 16.79
CA ASP A 73 10.95 4.78 17.02
C ASP A 73 11.06 3.43 16.28
N PHE A 74 10.99 3.50 14.94
CA PHE A 74 10.78 2.32 14.10
C PHE A 74 12.01 1.41 14.05
N PHE A 75 11.79 0.11 14.22
CA PHE A 75 12.87 -0.87 14.35
C PHE A 75 13.76 -1.00 13.11
N MET A 76 13.24 -0.76 11.92
CA MET A 76 14.03 -0.81 10.69
C MET A 76 14.96 0.38 10.54
N ASP A 77 14.68 1.49 11.23
CA ASP A 77 15.53 2.69 11.29
C ASP A 77 16.47 2.68 12.52
N GLY A 78 16.61 1.51 13.15
CA GLY A 78 17.46 1.33 14.33
C GLY A 78 16.74 1.55 15.66
N GLY A 79 15.46 1.82 15.66
CA GLY A 79 14.60 1.93 16.83
C GLY A 79 14.13 0.59 17.39
N LYS A 80 13.08 0.62 18.22
CA LYS A 80 12.56 -0.56 18.92
C LYS A 80 11.09 -0.85 18.63
N GLN A 81 10.36 0.12 18.10
CA GLN A 81 8.93 -0.01 17.85
C GLN A 81 8.67 -0.72 16.53
N VAL A 82 7.70 -1.62 16.52
CA VAL A 82 7.28 -2.41 15.36
C VAL A 82 6.10 -1.75 14.63
N ARG A 83 5.37 -0.91 15.34
CA ARG A 83 4.20 -0.17 14.87
C ARG A 83 4.03 1.09 15.70
N ALA A 84 3.15 2.00 15.29
CA ALA A 84 2.83 3.19 16.06
C ALA A 84 2.52 2.87 17.53
N PRO A 85 2.84 3.77 18.47
CA PRO A 85 2.63 3.54 19.90
C PRO A 85 1.18 3.26 20.29
N SER A 86 0.22 3.83 19.58
CA SER A 86 -1.21 3.67 19.86
C SER A 86 -2.10 3.96 18.65
N LYS A 87 -3.36 3.50 18.70
CA LYS A 87 -4.38 3.84 17.72
C LYS A 87 -4.59 5.35 17.59
N ALA A 88 -4.60 6.07 18.71
CA ALA A 88 -4.78 7.52 18.71
C ALA A 88 -3.68 8.27 17.94
N ILE A 89 -2.46 7.77 17.94
CA ILE A 89 -1.36 8.33 17.14
C ILE A 89 -1.60 8.10 15.64
N VAL A 90 -2.03 6.89 15.25
CA VAL A 90 -2.37 6.61 13.85
C VAL A 90 -3.55 7.50 13.39
N GLU A 91 -4.57 7.68 14.23
CA GLU A 91 -5.69 8.59 13.96
C GLU A 91 -5.22 10.04 13.78
N LYS A 92 -4.39 10.55 14.69
CA LYS A 92 -3.77 11.90 14.59
C LYS A 92 -2.97 12.06 13.30
N ASN A 93 -2.15 11.06 12.95
CA ASN A 93 -1.35 11.11 11.75
C ASN A 93 -2.23 11.08 10.49
N MET A 94 -3.30 10.26 10.48
CA MET A 94 -4.27 10.26 9.38
C MET A 94 -4.98 11.62 9.23
N ASP A 95 -5.36 12.26 10.32
CA ASP A 95 -5.93 13.63 10.29
C ASP A 95 -4.95 14.59 9.63
N GLY A 96 -3.66 14.51 9.98
CA GLY A 96 -2.59 15.32 9.38
C GLY A 96 -2.39 15.03 7.89
N ILE A 97 -2.40 13.75 7.49
CA ILE A 97 -2.25 13.35 6.09
C ILE A 97 -3.42 13.88 5.25
N VAL A 98 -4.66 13.69 5.70
CA VAL A 98 -5.85 14.19 5.01
C VAL A 98 -5.83 15.71 4.91
N SER A 99 -5.50 16.40 6.01
CA SER A 99 -5.41 17.87 6.04
C SER A 99 -4.36 18.38 5.04
N THR A 100 -3.17 17.76 5.01
CA THR A 100 -2.11 18.15 4.10
C THR A 100 -2.50 17.94 2.63
N VAL A 101 -3.14 16.81 2.30
CA VAL A 101 -3.62 16.56 0.93
C VAL A 101 -4.64 17.61 0.50
N LYS A 102 -5.57 17.98 1.40
CA LYS A 102 -6.57 19.04 1.13
C LYS A 102 -5.94 20.42 1.00
N GLU A 103 -4.95 20.74 1.83
CA GLU A 103 -4.27 22.03 1.83
C GLU A 103 -3.42 22.24 0.58
N LEU A 104 -2.70 21.19 0.14
CA LEU A 104 -1.86 21.25 -1.06
C LEU A 104 -2.70 21.24 -2.34
N ASP A 105 -3.91 20.73 -2.32
CA ASP A 105 -4.90 20.74 -3.41
C ASP A 105 -4.29 20.40 -4.78
N ALA A 106 -3.46 19.35 -4.80
CA ALA A 106 -2.78 18.91 -6.03
C ALA A 106 -3.77 18.22 -6.99
N ASP A 107 -3.59 18.44 -8.30
CA ASP A 107 -4.44 17.83 -9.33
C ASP A 107 -4.40 16.30 -9.27
N PHE A 108 -3.21 15.75 -8.96
CA PHE A 108 -3.01 14.32 -8.73
C PHE A 108 -2.20 14.10 -7.47
N THR A 109 -2.68 13.21 -6.60
CA THR A 109 -1.96 12.77 -5.39
C THR A 109 -1.69 11.28 -5.47
N PHE A 110 -0.42 10.90 -5.33
CA PHE A 110 0.04 9.52 -5.32
C PHE A 110 0.55 9.15 -3.93
N LEU A 111 -0.20 8.30 -3.22
CA LEU A 111 0.15 7.83 -1.89
C LEU A 111 0.73 6.42 -1.97
N GLN A 112 1.84 6.19 -1.27
CA GLN A 112 2.44 4.89 -1.07
C GLN A 112 2.28 4.46 0.39
N GLU A 113 2.32 3.15 0.61
CA GLU A 113 2.18 2.51 1.93
C GLU A 113 0.89 2.89 2.66
N ILE A 114 -0.20 3.11 1.94
CA ILE A 114 -1.52 3.29 2.53
C ILE A 114 -2.18 1.92 2.75
N GLU A 115 -2.78 1.71 3.92
CA GLU A 115 -3.47 0.44 4.20
C GLU A 115 -4.80 0.34 3.45
N ALA A 116 -4.90 -0.71 2.64
CA ALA A 116 -6.08 -1.01 1.83
C ALA A 116 -7.24 -1.60 2.62
N ASP A 117 -6.88 -2.49 3.55
CA ASP A 117 -7.81 -3.16 4.46
C ASP A 117 -7.31 -2.95 5.90
N PRO A 118 -8.19 -3.03 6.90
CA PRO A 118 -7.77 -2.95 8.29
C PRO A 118 -6.60 -3.88 8.61
N SER A 119 -5.50 -3.33 9.11
CA SER A 119 -4.28 -4.06 9.45
C SER A 119 -3.97 -3.99 10.94
N THR A 120 -3.05 -4.85 11.40
CA THR A 120 -2.63 -4.82 12.81
C THR A 120 -1.75 -3.60 13.09
N ARG A 121 -0.90 -3.20 12.13
CA ARG A 121 0.04 -2.09 12.33
C ARG A 121 -0.64 -0.72 12.31
N SER A 122 -1.78 -0.59 11.62
CA SER A 122 -2.62 0.61 11.62
C SER A 122 -3.78 0.55 12.62
N TYR A 123 -3.77 -0.41 13.55
CA TYR A 123 -4.82 -0.59 14.57
C TYR A 123 -6.23 -0.74 14.00
N GLY A 124 -6.34 -1.28 12.79
CA GLY A 124 -7.62 -1.50 12.13
C GLY A 124 -8.23 -0.26 11.50
N ILE A 125 -7.47 0.82 11.36
CA ILE A 125 -7.94 2.04 10.66
C ILE A 125 -8.00 1.75 9.15
N GLU A 126 -9.11 2.14 8.54
CA GLU A 126 -9.35 2.02 7.09
C GLU A 126 -8.83 3.26 6.38
N GLU A 127 -7.51 3.36 6.22
CA GLU A 127 -6.82 4.57 5.75
C GLU A 127 -7.27 4.98 4.35
N ALA A 128 -7.31 4.03 3.40
CA ALA A 128 -7.73 4.31 2.03
C ALA A 128 -9.19 4.80 1.98
N GLU A 129 -10.08 4.21 2.79
CA GLU A 129 -11.47 4.63 2.88
C GLU A 129 -11.61 6.03 3.49
N ARG A 130 -10.82 6.35 4.52
CA ARG A 130 -10.78 7.70 5.10
C ARG A 130 -10.33 8.73 4.06
N MET A 131 -9.24 8.46 3.34
CA MET A 131 -8.79 9.35 2.26
C MET A 131 -9.90 9.61 1.25
N ARG A 132 -10.56 8.55 0.79
CA ARG A 132 -11.66 8.65 -0.17
C ARG A 132 -12.82 9.51 0.34
N THR A 133 -13.29 9.21 1.55
CA THR A 133 -14.49 9.87 2.11
C THR A 133 -14.23 11.30 2.53
N GLU A 134 -13.07 11.58 3.12
CA GLU A 134 -12.75 12.89 3.65
C GLU A 134 -12.29 13.88 2.57
N THR A 135 -11.69 13.41 1.45
CA THR A 135 -11.35 14.27 0.31
C THR A 135 -12.50 14.42 -0.68
N GLY A 136 -13.32 13.39 -0.85
CA GLY A 136 -14.38 13.34 -1.86
C GLY A 136 -13.85 13.28 -3.29
N LEU A 137 -12.56 13.03 -3.49
CA LEU A 137 -11.92 12.91 -4.80
C LEU A 137 -12.12 11.51 -5.40
N ASP A 138 -12.04 11.42 -6.72
CA ASP A 138 -11.90 10.12 -7.40
C ASP A 138 -10.63 9.44 -6.92
N THR A 139 -10.73 8.16 -6.65
CA THR A 139 -9.60 7.37 -6.18
C THR A 139 -9.40 6.12 -7.01
N ALA A 140 -8.14 5.74 -7.21
CA ALA A 140 -7.74 4.44 -7.70
C ALA A 140 -6.79 3.83 -6.70
N HIS A 141 -7.13 2.66 -6.16
CA HIS A 141 -6.35 1.98 -5.14
C HIS A 141 -6.01 0.56 -5.55
N ALA A 142 -4.76 0.14 -5.36
CA ALA A 142 -4.32 -1.23 -5.58
C ALA A 142 -3.38 -1.69 -4.46
N ARG A 143 -3.55 -2.94 -4.02
CA ARG A 143 -2.64 -3.55 -3.05
C ARG A 143 -1.36 -3.99 -3.74
N ASN A 144 -0.24 -3.74 -3.10
CA ASN A 144 1.06 -4.23 -3.53
C ASN A 144 1.67 -5.23 -2.56
N TYR A 145 1.17 -5.26 -1.31
CA TYR A 145 1.60 -6.23 -0.31
C TYR A 145 0.44 -6.61 0.62
N LYS A 146 0.22 -7.91 0.81
CA LYS A 146 -0.75 -8.44 1.78
C LYS A 146 -0.18 -9.69 2.43
N CYS A 147 -0.23 -9.72 3.75
CA CYS A 147 0.15 -10.88 4.54
C CYS A 147 -0.81 -11.04 5.72
N ALA A 148 -1.32 -12.24 5.91
CA ALA A 148 -2.26 -12.54 6.98
C ALA A 148 -1.63 -12.38 8.36
N PHE A 149 -0.33 -12.70 8.48
CA PHE A 149 0.41 -12.56 9.73
C PHE A 149 1.92 -12.51 9.48
N VAL A 150 2.56 -11.40 9.85
CA VAL A 150 4.02 -11.24 9.85
C VAL A 150 4.51 -11.49 11.29
N PRO A 151 5.18 -12.64 11.56
CA PRO A 151 5.52 -13.08 12.92
C PRO A 151 6.70 -12.35 13.55
N TYR A 152 7.48 -11.64 12.77
CA TYR A 152 8.70 -10.97 13.21
C TYR A 152 8.62 -9.47 12.89
N PRO A 153 9.26 -8.60 13.72
CA PRO A 153 9.96 -8.87 14.97
C PRO A 153 9.03 -9.22 16.13
N ILE A 154 9.55 -9.23 17.38
CA ILE A 154 8.74 -9.43 18.57
C ILE A 154 8.60 -8.08 19.31
N PRO A 155 7.37 -7.61 19.55
CA PRO A 155 6.07 -8.19 19.18
C PRO A 155 5.86 -8.26 17.65
N PRO A 156 5.01 -9.19 17.13
CA PRO A 156 4.82 -9.37 15.71
C PRO A 156 4.15 -8.15 15.06
N ILE A 157 4.48 -7.88 13.80
CA ILE A 157 3.79 -6.86 12.99
C ILE A 157 2.31 -7.24 12.84
N GLY A 158 2.02 -8.53 12.67
CA GLY A 158 0.67 -9.03 12.50
C GLY A 158 0.17 -8.94 11.06
N LYS A 159 -1.12 -8.70 10.86
CA LYS A 159 -1.74 -8.55 9.54
C LYS A 159 -1.30 -7.24 8.89
N VAL A 160 -0.97 -7.30 7.61
CA VAL A 160 -0.61 -6.15 6.76
C VAL A 160 -1.41 -6.21 5.47
N SER A 161 -1.87 -5.05 4.97
CA SER A 161 -2.55 -4.93 3.68
C SER A 161 -2.21 -3.58 3.05
N SER A 162 -0.96 -3.45 2.61
CA SER A 162 -0.41 -2.21 2.07
C SER A 162 -0.70 -2.06 0.59
N GLY A 163 -0.89 -0.82 0.16
CA GLY A 163 -1.16 -0.50 -1.23
C GLY A 163 -0.63 0.86 -1.64
N ILE A 164 -1.00 1.20 -2.85
CA ILE A 164 -0.82 2.50 -3.45
C ILE A 164 -2.18 3.08 -3.78
N MET A 165 -2.30 4.38 -3.68
CA MET A 165 -3.55 5.09 -3.96
C MET A 165 -3.27 6.34 -4.79
N THR A 166 -4.06 6.53 -5.82
CA THR A 166 -4.12 7.77 -6.58
C THR A 166 -5.40 8.49 -6.22
N LEU A 167 -5.31 9.78 -5.91
CA LEU A 167 -6.44 10.68 -5.85
C LEU A 167 -6.34 11.66 -7.02
N SER A 168 -7.47 12.06 -7.58
CA SER A 168 -7.50 12.95 -8.74
C SER A 168 -8.65 13.96 -8.61
N THR A 169 -8.37 15.21 -8.94
CA THR A 169 -9.41 16.26 -9.08
C THR A 169 -10.22 16.09 -10.36
N ALA A 170 -9.73 15.30 -11.32
CA ALA A 170 -10.47 14.94 -12.53
C ALA A 170 -11.00 13.50 -12.46
N PRO A 171 -12.12 13.19 -13.12
CA PRO A 171 -12.71 11.85 -13.10
C PRO A 171 -11.75 10.77 -13.61
N ILE A 172 -11.59 9.68 -12.83
CA ILE A 172 -10.82 8.50 -13.23
C ILE A 172 -11.74 7.52 -13.95
N ALA A 173 -11.47 7.25 -15.22
CA ALA A 173 -12.27 6.31 -16.01
C ALA A 173 -11.89 4.84 -15.75
N SER A 174 -10.59 4.56 -15.58
CA SER A 174 -10.06 3.23 -15.29
C SER A 174 -8.66 3.32 -14.72
N ALA A 175 -8.24 2.32 -13.98
CA ALA A 175 -6.88 2.18 -13.49
C ALA A 175 -6.45 0.71 -13.58
N GLU A 176 -5.19 0.48 -13.92
CA GLU A 176 -4.59 -0.84 -13.97
C GLU A 176 -3.28 -0.83 -13.18
N PRO A 177 -3.07 -1.78 -12.27
CA PRO A 177 -1.79 -1.90 -11.58
C PRO A 177 -0.74 -2.43 -12.57
N VAL A 178 0.37 -1.72 -12.71
CA VAL A 178 1.49 -2.14 -13.55
C VAL A 178 2.57 -2.77 -12.67
N GLN A 179 2.99 -3.98 -13.01
CA GLN A 179 4.14 -4.61 -12.38
C GLN A 179 5.42 -4.20 -13.10
N VAL A 180 6.35 -3.63 -12.36
CA VAL A 180 7.68 -3.32 -12.88
C VAL A 180 8.64 -4.43 -12.47
N ALA A 181 9.41 -4.97 -13.42
CA ALA A 181 10.44 -5.96 -13.14
C ALA A 181 11.53 -5.33 -12.25
N GLY A 182 11.76 -5.92 -11.08
CA GLY A 182 12.81 -5.46 -10.16
C GLY A 182 14.21 -5.75 -10.69
N ILE A 183 15.18 -4.94 -10.28
CA ILE A 183 16.60 -5.22 -10.51
C ILE A 183 16.96 -6.48 -9.73
N GLY A 184 17.28 -7.57 -10.43
CA GLY A 184 17.60 -8.86 -9.80
C GLY A 184 16.61 -9.99 -10.08
N GLY A 185 15.66 -9.81 -11.00
CA GLY A 185 14.79 -10.88 -11.50
C GLY A 185 13.63 -11.30 -10.59
N GLN A 186 13.43 -10.64 -9.47
CA GLN A 186 12.19 -10.76 -8.69
C GLN A 186 11.23 -9.64 -9.08
N PRO A 187 9.95 -9.92 -9.37
CA PRO A 187 8.96 -8.88 -9.60
C PRO A 187 8.81 -8.08 -8.30
N GLN A 188 9.38 -6.89 -8.25
CA GLN A 188 8.98 -5.92 -7.25
C GLN A 188 7.82 -5.15 -7.86
N ALA A 189 6.68 -5.12 -7.18
CA ALA A 189 5.63 -4.17 -7.48
C ALA A 189 6.16 -2.78 -7.12
N LEU A 190 6.74 -2.09 -8.10
CA LEU A 190 6.84 -0.65 -8.00
C LEU A 190 5.44 -0.12 -8.31
N PRO A 191 4.89 0.74 -7.45
CA PRO A 191 3.63 1.38 -7.72
C PRO A 191 3.82 2.37 -8.87
N ASP A 192 3.56 1.94 -10.09
CA ASP A 192 3.28 2.93 -11.12
C ASP A 192 1.91 3.54 -10.80
N ALA A 193 1.92 4.85 -10.72
CA ALA A 193 0.72 5.65 -10.67
C ALA A 193 -0.27 5.14 -11.72
N GLY A 194 -1.48 4.85 -11.28
CA GLY A 194 -2.53 4.40 -12.19
C GLY A 194 -2.55 5.28 -13.43
N VAL A 195 -2.56 4.67 -14.61
CA VAL A 195 -2.60 5.44 -15.87
C VAL A 195 -3.91 6.21 -15.88
N TYR A 196 -3.82 7.52 -15.67
CA TYR A 196 -4.97 8.40 -15.84
C TYR A 196 -5.48 8.30 -17.28
N ARG A 197 -6.71 7.85 -17.45
CA ARG A 197 -7.42 7.93 -18.74
C ARG A 197 -8.61 8.84 -18.55
N PRO A 198 -8.59 10.06 -19.10
CA PRO A 198 -9.75 10.95 -19.03
C PRO A 198 -10.96 10.34 -19.74
N ARG A 199 -12.14 10.54 -19.16
CA ARG A 199 -13.41 10.21 -19.85
C ARG A 199 -13.58 11.18 -21.00
N GLY A 200 -13.34 10.73 -22.23
CA GLY A 200 -13.67 11.49 -23.41
C GLY A 200 -12.57 11.46 -24.48
N HIS A 201 -12.87 10.78 -25.59
CA HIS A 201 -12.15 10.74 -26.87
C HIS A 201 -10.77 10.08 -26.88
N GLY A 202 -10.77 8.85 -27.37
CA GLY A 202 -9.61 7.98 -27.55
C GLY A 202 -8.43 8.62 -28.27
N ARG A 203 -7.41 8.97 -27.48
CA ARG A 203 -6.01 8.95 -27.88
C ARG A 203 -5.16 8.83 -26.62
N SER A 204 -4.43 7.73 -26.50
CA SER A 204 -3.47 7.52 -25.43
C SER A 204 -2.34 8.55 -25.56
N ALA A 205 -2.17 9.40 -24.55
CA ALA A 205 -0.95 10.18 -24.41
C ALA A 205 0.17 9.25 -23.91
N ARG A 206 1.06 8.82 -24.81
CA ARG A 206 2.34 8.22 -24.41
C ARG A 206 3.21 9.34 -23.82
N ALA A 207 3.58 9.20 -22.56
CA ALA A 207 4.65 10.00 -22.00
C ALA A 207 5.92 9.80 -22.86
N ARG A 208 6.42 10.86 -23.46
CA ARG A 208 7.72 10.84 -24.15
C ARG A 208 8.80 10.86 -23.07
N GLN A 209 9.63 9.84 -23.04
CA GLN A 209 10.90 9.91 -22.32
C GLN A 209 11.75 11.00 -23.00
N PRO A 210 12.44 11.86 -22.21
CA PRO A 210 13.42 12.76 -22.77
C PRO A 210 14.57 11.96 -23.40
N PRO A 211 15.19 12.44 -24.48
CA PRO A 211 16.33 11.76 -25.10
C PRO A 211 17.49 11.68 -24.11
N PRO A 212 18.33 10.62 -24.15
CA PRO A 212 19.50 10.52 -23.32
C PRO A 212 20.44 11.67 -23.66
N GLY A 213 20.66 12.56 -22.69
CA GLY A 213 21.60 13.66 -22.81
C GLY A 213 23.00 13.11 -22.97
N GLY A 214 23.62 13.37 -24.11
CA GLY A 214 25.05 13.22 -24.29
C GLY A 214 25.80 14.37 -23.61
N VAL A 215 26.99 13.97 -23.14
CA VAL A 215 28.16 14.68 -22.59
C VAL A 215 28.16 14.86 -21.10
#